data_1ed224340c0932e42369235fd85d9908
#
_entry.id   1ed224340c0932e42369235fd85d9908
#
_cell.length_a   1.000
_cell.length_b   1.000
_cell.length_c   1.000
_cell.angle_alpha   90.00
_cell.angle_beta   90.00
_cell.angle_gamma   90.00
#
_symmetry.space_group_name_H-M   'P 1'
#
loop_
_entity.id
_entity.type
_entity.pdbx_description
1 polymer ?
#
loop_
_entity_poly.entity_id
_entity_poly.type
_entity_poly.pdbx_seq_one_letter_code
_entity_poly.pdbx_strand_id
1 'polypeptide(L)'
;MGQGIQEGAGRYPAETEVRVEADAGAHSWTNAEPNTLMEQVLERPNLMRAYQRVVSNKGAAGVDQMPVMALKGHLQQHWPTLRERLLAGDYHPQPVRRVSIPKPQGGERTLGIPTVQDRLIQQALHQVLSPTLEPTFSDHSYGFRPGRSAHQAVKAMQQHINDGHRWVVDLDLAQFFDRVNHDVLMSLLACRIADRRILTLIRRYLQAGMLEGGLVSPRREGTPQGGPLSPLLSNVLLTELDRELERRGHRFCRYADDCNIYVRSQRAGDRVMASITHYLETHLRLTINTAKSAVDRPWRRSFLGYSVSWHKRQVRLRIAPKSLRAYLAKLRPLLRRSRGQSLTTTIRKLNPVLRGWANYYRLTDTKRSVEALDGWIRRRLRLILWQQWKRTRTRARNLMRLGLTEPRAWQSATNGRGPWWNSGASHMNAALPKKGIRPPVSGKLAGYDGPASESAMNRRIRNRMYGGVRGRGR
;
A
#
# COMPACT_ATOMS: atom_id res chain seq x y z
N MET A 1 -58.62 45.92 37.27
CA MET A 1 -57.62 46.41 36.29
C MET A 1 -56.66 45.30 36.05
N GLY A 2 -56.87 44.53 35.02
CA GLY A 2 -56.01 43.42 34.63
C GLY A 2 -55.39 43.75 33.30
N GLN A 3 -54.10 43.56 33.17
CA GLN A 3 -53.42 43.57 31.89
C GLN A 3 -52.82 42.18 31.66
N GLY A 4 -53.37 41.51 30.61
CA GLY A 4 -52.88 40.22 30.15
C GLY A 4 -51.57 40.37 29.41
N ILE A 5 -50.66 39.42 29.63
CA ILE A 5 -49.42 39.23 28.90
C ILE A 5 -49.69 38.21 27.80
N GLN A 6 -49.56 38.64 26.55
CA GLN A 6 -49.57 37.75 25.38
C GLN A 6 -48.24 37.00 25.25
N GLU A 7 -48.34 35.66 25.24
CA GLU A 7 -47.24 34.79 24.85
C GLU A 7 -47.01 34.88 23.33
N GLY A 8 -45.85 35.34 22.91
CA GLY A 8 -45.40 35.35 21.54
C GLY A 8 -44.82 34.00 21.15
N ALA A 9 -45.54 33.25 20.27
CA ALA A 9 -45.04 32.05 19.64
C ALA A 9 -43.87 32.36 18.68
N GLY A 10 -42.67 32.00 19.07
CA GLY A 10 -41.48 32.07 18.23
C GLY A 10 -41.56 31.06 17.10
N ARG A 11 -41.75 31.53 15.87
CA ARG A 11 -41.57 30.76 14.67
C ARG A 11 -40.09 30.40 14.49
N TYR A 12 -39.75 29.10 14.49
CA TYR A 12 -38.50 28.59 13.99
C TYR A 12 -38.44 28.80 12.47
N PRO A 13 -37.34 29.30 11.91
CA PRO A 13 -37.16 29.41 10.46
C PRO A 13 -37.04 28.00 9.87
N ALA A 14 -37.73 27.77 8.75
CA ALA A 14 -37.70 26.56 7.97
C ALA A 14 -36.26 26.17 7.60
N GLU A 15 -35.94 24.91 7.78
CA GLU A 15 -34.70 24.30 7.28
C GLU A 15 -34.60 24.52 5.77
N THR A 16 -33.65 25.33 5.38
CA THR A 16 -33.29 25.50 3.98
C THR A 16 -32.60 24.23 3.53
N GLU A 17 -33.30 23.39 2.78
CA GLU A 17 -32.71 22.28 2.04
C GLU A 17 -31.59 22.85 1.15
N VAL A 18 -30.34 22.60 1.51
CA VAL A 18 -29.21 22.88 0.64
C VAL A 18 -29.25 21.86 -0.51
N ARG A 19 -29.95 22.25 -1.59
CA ARG A 19 -29.79 21.58 -2.88
C ARG A 19 -28.35 21.75 -3.31
N VAL A 20 -27.60 20.67 -3.29
CA VAL A 20 -26.34 20.56 -4.04
C VAL A 20 -26.74 20.59 -5.52
N GLU A 21 -26.65 21.76 -6.15
CA GLU A 21 -26.72 21.84 -7.60
C GLU A 21 -25.54 21.05 -8.15
N ALA A 22 -25.80 19.81 -8.55
CA ALA A 22 -24.93 19.05 -9.41
C ALA A 22 -24.99 19.74 -10.77
N ASP A 23 -23.89 20.36 -11.16
CA ASP A 23 -23.70 20.90 -12.50
C ASP A 23 -23.87 19.74 -13.51
N ALA A 24 -25.10 19.66 -14.06
CA ALA A 24 -25.52 18.64 -14.98
C ALA A 24 -25.01 18.99 -16.37
N GLY A 25 -23.69 18.92 -16.53
CA GLY A 25 -23.09 18.69 -17.83
C GLY A 25 -23.53 17.29 -18.28
N ALA A 26 -24.64 17.26 -19.03
CA ALA A 26 -25.25 16.04 -19.56
C ALA A 26 -24.29 15.34 -20.53
N HIS A 27 -23.41 14.52 -19.99
CA HIS A 27 -22.77 13.46 -20.75
C HIS A 27 -23.40 12.16 -20.30
N SER A 28 -24.21 11.56 -21.20
CA SER A 28 -24.79 10.23 -21.02
C SER A 28 -23.65 9.20 -20.91
N TRP A 29 -23.35 8.75 -19.71
CA TRP A 29 -22.20 7.93 -19.39
C TRP A 29 -22.41 6.42 -19.49
N THR A 30 -23.61 5.97 -19.88
CA THR A 30 -23.89 4.54 -20.06
C THR A 30 -24.64 4.30 -21.37
N ASN A 31 -23.96 3.73 -22.36
CA ASN A 31 -24.59 3.10 -23.53
C ASN A 31 -25.24 1.75 -23.20
N ALA A 32 -25.35 1.37 -21.92
CA ALA A 32 -26.03 0.18 -21.47
C ALA A 32 -27.43 0.55 -20.97
N GLU A 33 -28.44 -0.22 -21.38
CA GLU A 33 -29.79 -0.08 -20.84
C GLU A 33 -29.76 -0.04 -19.30
N PRO A 34 -30.60 0.79 -18.63
CA PRO A 34 -30.47 1.13 -17.21
C PRO A 34 -30.47 -0.06 -16.23
N ASN A 35 -30.87 -1.24 -16.65
CA ASN A 35 -31.08 -2.41 -15.79
C ASN A 35 -30.15 -3.61 -16.11
N THR A 36 -29.12 -3.46 -16.93
CA THR A 36 -28.28 -4.61 -17.35
C THR A 36 -26.95 -4.75 -16.60
N LEU A 37 -26.60 -3.83 -15.70
CA LEU A 37 -25.32 -3.88 -15.01
C LEU A 37 -25.23 -5.05 -14.02
N MET A 38 -26.32 -5.40 -13.32
CA MET A 38 -26.32 -6.54 -12.41
C MET A 38 -26.13 -7.85 -13.18
N GLU A 39 -26.74 -7.99 -14.35
CA GLU A 39 -26.56 -9.13 -15.24
C GLU A 39 -25.09 -9.26 -15.66
N GLN A 40 -24.44 -8.17 -16.06
CA GLN A 40 -23.01 -8.15 -16.40
C GLN A 40 -22.11 -8.56 -15.20
N VAL A 41 -22.47 -8.12 -13.98
CA VAL A 41 -21.76 -8.56 -12.77
C VAL A 41 -21.84 -10.07 -12.60
N LEU A 42 -23.01 -10.68 -12.90
CA LEU A 42 -23.27 -12.10 -12.74
C LEU A 42 -22.94 -12.96 -13.96
N GLU A 43 -22.41 -12.38 -15.02
CA GLU A 43 -21.91 -13.12 -16.17
C GLU A 43 -20.79 -14.09 -15.79
N ARG A 44 -20.86 -15.30 -16.35
CA ARG A 44 -19.88 -16.36 -16.07
C ARG A 44 -18.41 -15.92 -16.28
N PRO A 45 -18.04 -15.22 -17.38
CA PRO A 45 -16.67 -14.74 -17.58
C PRO A 45 -16.22 -13.77 -16.49
N ASN A 46 -17.09 -12.86 -16.03
CA ASN A 46 -16.80 -11.90 -14.98
C ASN A 46 -16.59 -12.60 -13.62
N LEU A 47 -17.48 -13.52 -13.27
CA LEU A 47 -17.41 -14.30 -12.05
C LEU A 47 -16.17 -15.20 -11.99
N MET A 48 -15.80 -15.81 -13.11
CA MET A 48 -14.58 -16.63 -13.16
C MET A 48 -13.31 -15.80 -12.93
N ARG A 49 -13.22 -14.60 -13.49
CA ARG A 49 -12.11 -13.64 -13.20
C ARG A 49 -12.11 -13.23 -11.73
N ALA A 50 -13.29 -12.92 -11.17
CA ALA A 50 -13.44 -12.57 -9.76
C ALA A 50 -13.02 -13.73 -8.84
N TYR A 51 -13.45 -14.95 -9.14
CA TYR A 51 -13.08 -16.16 -8.43
C TYR A 51 -11.55 -16.36 -8.42
N GLN A 52 -10.92 -16.32 -9.60
CA GLN A 52 -9.47 -16.47 -9.73
C GLN A 52 -8.72 -15.41 -8.89
N ARG A 53 -9.20 -14.17 -8.90
CA ARG A 53 -8.63 -13.07 -8.12
C ARG A 53 -8.73 -13.33 -6.62
N VAL A 54 -9.90 -13.74 -6.14
CA VAL A 54 -10.13 -14.03 -4.72
C VAL A 54 -9.30 -15.23 -4.25
N VAL A 55 -9.24 -16.30 -5.05
CA VAL A 55 -8.46 -17.51 -4.72
C VAL A 55 -6.95 -17.21 -4.72
N SER A 56 -6.46 -16.46 -5.70
CA SER A 56 -5.02 -16.10 -5.78
C SER A 56 -4.54 -15.25 -4.61
N ASN A 57 -5.41 -14.43 -4.02
CA ASN A 57 -5.08 -13.59 -2.88
C ASN A 57 -4.90 -14.36 -1.56
N LYS A 58 -5.38 -15.61 -1.46
CA LYS A 58 -5.25 -16.48 -0.27
C LYS A 58 -5.64 -15.79 1.03
N GLY A 59 -6.68 -14.94 1.00
CA GLY A 59 -7.11 -14.15 2.15
C GLY A 59 -7.70 -14.99 3.27
N ALA A 60 -7.68 -14.48 4.49
CA ALA A 60 -8.25 -15.14 5.67
C ALA A 60 -9.78 -15.31 5.56
N ALA A 61 -10.33 -16.30 6.27
CA ALA A 61 -11.77 -16.53 6.36
C ALA A 61 -12.52 -15.34 7.02
N GLY A 62 -13.79 -15.13 6.64
CA GLY A 62 -14.67 -14.14 7.24
C GLY A 62 -15.27 -14.58 8.58
N VAL A 63 -16.48 -14.12 8.89
CA VAL A 63 -17.24 -14.50 10.10
C VAL A 63 -17.75 -15.93 10.02
N ASP A 64 -18.02 -16.42 8.82
CA ASP A 64 -18.44 -17.78 8.49
C ASP A 64 -17.31 -18.84 8.61
N GLN A 65 -16.09 -18.41 8.89
CA GLN A 65 -14.88 -19.23 8.96
C GLN A 65 -14.59 -20.06 7.71
N MET A 66 -15.30 -19.82 6.60
CA MET A 66 -15.09 -20.54 5.35
C MET A 66 -13.73 -20.19 4.74
N PRO A 67 -12.84 -21.18 4.51
CA PRO A 67 -11.56 -20.93 3.86
C PRO A 67 -11.75 -20.69 2.35
N VAL A 68 -10.84 -19.95 1.74
CA VAL A 68 -10.90 -19.63 0.30
C VAL A 68 -10.97 -20.90 -0.58
N MET A 69 -10.35 -21.99 -0.17
CA MET A 69 -10.35 -23.27 -0.93
C MET A 69 -11.73 -23.94 -0.96
N ALA A 70 -12.59 -23.68 0.01
CA ALA A 70 -13.95 -24.23 0.06
C ALA A 70 -14.94 -23.48 -0.87
N LEU A 71 -14.57 -22.27 -1.36
CA LEU A 71 -15.45 -21.43 -2.17
C LEU A 71 -16.03 -22.15 -3.40
N LYS A 72 -15.22 -23.01 -4.08
CA LYS A 72 -15.70 -23.74 -5.27
C LYS A 72 -16.86 -24.66 -4.96
N GLY A 73 -16.71 -25.51 -3.96
CA GLY A 73 -17.76 -26.45 -3.54
C GLY A 73 -19.02 -25.71 -3.03
N HIS A 74 -18.82 -24.64 -2.26
CA HIS A 74 -19.89 -23.79 -1.78
C HIS A 74 -20.71 -23.19 -2.95
N LEU A 75 -20.06 -22.65 -3.96
CA LEU A 75 -20.73 -22.08 -5.13
C LEU A 75 -21.46 -23.14 -5.96
N GLN A 76 -20.90 -24.35 -6.09
CA GLN A 76 -21.57 -25.44 -6.81
C GLN A 76 -22.94 -25.79 -6.20
N GLN A 77 -23.06 -25.69 -4.88
CA GLN A 77 -24.30 -26.00 -4.15
C GLN A 77 -25.27 -24.83 -4.09
N HIS A 78 -24.76 -23.61 -3.90
CA HIS A 78 -25.61 -22.46 -3.53
C HIS A 78 -25.72 -21.39 -4.63
N TRP A 79 -25.05 -21.55 -5.77
CA TRP A 79 -25.03 -20.53 -6.81
C TRP A 79 -26.41 -20.18 -7.39
N PRO A 80 -27.33 -21.12 -7.69
CA PRO A 80 -28.63 -20.76 -8.23
C PRO A 80 -29.39 -19.81 -7.32
N THR A 81 -29.53 -20.15 -6.06
CA THR A 81 -30.21 -19.33 -5.05
C THR A 81 -29.51 -17.99 -4.83
N LEU A 82 -28.17 -17.98 -4.80
CA LEU A 82 -27.38 -16.76 -4.66
C LEU A 82 -27.61 -15.81 -5.85
N ARG A 83 -27.61 -16.35 -7.07
CA ARG A 83 -27.86 -15.59 -8.30
C ARG A 83 -29.27 -14.98 -8.31
N GLU A 84 -30.27 -15.75 -7.96
CA GLU A 84 -31.69 -15.26 -7.85
C GLU A 84 -31.80 -14.11 -6.86
N ARG A 85 -31.22 -14.23 -5.66
CA ARG A 85 -31.25 -13.17 -4.65
C ARG A 85 -30.52 -11.91 -5.10
N LEU A 86 -29.43 -12.03 -5.84
CA LEU A 86 -28.68 -10.89 -6.38
C LEU A 86 -29.49 -10.19 -7.48
N LEU A 87 -30.13 -10.94 -8.39
CA LEU A 87 -30.99 -10.38 -9.44
C LEU A 87 -32.26 -9.74 -8.88
N ALA A 88 -32.87 -10.33 -7.86
CA ALA A 88 -34.01 -9.76 -7.16
C ALA A 88 -33.64 -8.52 -6.32
N GLY A 89 -32.33 -8.24 -6.14
CA GLY A 89 -31.87 -7.16 -5.26
C GLY A 89 -32.06 -7.46 -3.76
N ASP A 90 -32.27 -8.73 -3.39
CA ASP A 90 -32.55 -9.17 -2.02
C ASP A 90 -31.36 -9.83 -1.31
N TYR A 91 -30.16 -9.73 -1.88
CA TYR A 91 -28.97 -10.24 -1.22
C TYR A 91 -28.54 -9.34 -0.06
N HIS A 92 -28.35 -9.96 1.12
CA HIS A 92 -27.87 -9.29 2.34
C HIS A 92 -26.46 -9.80 2.67
N PRO A 93 -25.43 -8.91 2.66
CA PRO A 93 -24.09 -9.26 3.06
C PRO A 93 -24.00 -9.66 4.52
N GLN A 94 -23.07 -10.55 4.85
CA GLN A 94 -22.79 -10.87 6.23
C GLN A 94 -21.91 -9.79 6.88
N PRO A 95 -21.95 -9.66 8.23
CA PRO A 95 -21.05 -8.77 8.96
C PRO A 95 -19.59 -9.09 8.65
N VAL A 96 -18.70 -8.08 8.69
CA VAL A 96 -17.28 -8.29 8.51
C VAL A 96 -16.61 -8.70 9.82
N ARG A 97 -15.66 -9.62 9.76
CA ARG A 97 -14.85 -10.01 10.93
C ARG A 97 -13.84 -8.93 11.25
N ARG A 98 -13.86 -8.38 12.45
CA ARG A 98 -12.89 -7.39 12.92
C ARG A 98 -11.53 -8.04 13.22
N VAL A 99 -10.47 -7.43 12.72
CA VAL A 99 -9.08 -7.79 13.04
C VAL A 99 -8.28 -6.51 13.25
N SER A 100 -7.64 -6.39 14.43
CA SER A 100 -6.74 -5.29 14.72
C SER A 100 -5.31 -5.64 14.29
N ILE A 101 -4.67 -4.73 13.57
CA ILE A 101 -3.27 -4.84 13.16
C ILE A 101 -2.48 -3.67 13.75
N PRO A 102 -1.36 -3.93 14.47
CA PRO A 102 -0.55 -2.88 15.04
C PRO A 102 0.07 -1.99 13.95
N LYS A 103 -0.03 -0.67 14.12
CA LYS A 103 0.62 0.29 13.23
C LYS A 103 2.12 0.37 13.55
N PRO A 104 3.00 0.54 12.56
CA PRO A 104 4.45 0.69 12.79
C PRO A 104 4.85 1.89 13.68
N GLN A 105 3.92 2.81 13.90
CA GLN A 105 4.13 4.07 14.63
C GLN A 105 3.41 4.11 15.98
N GLY A 106 2.87 2.98 16.41
CA GLY A 106 1.98 2.88 17.58
C GLY A 106 0.50 3.02 17.22
N GLY A 107 -0.36 2.49 18.08
CA GLY A 107 -1.80 2.36 17.84
C GLY A 107 -2.15 1.17 16.95
N GLU A 108 -3.45 0.98 16.70
CA GLU A 108 -4.00 -0.11 15.92
C GLU A 108 -4.69 0.38 14.66
N ARG A 109 -4.77 -0.48 13.66
CA ARG A 109 -5.59 -0.33 12.47
C ARG A 109 -6.60 -1.45 12.45
N THR A 110 -7.87 -1.09 12.42
CA THR A 110 -8.97 -2.06 12.33
C THR A 110 -9.17 -2.45 10.87
N LEU A 111 -9.16 -3.75 10.59
CA LEU A 111 -9.56 -4.32 9.30
C LEU A 111 -10.90 -5.05 9.49
N GLY A 112 -11.79 -4.90 8.52
CA GLY A 112 -13.00 -5.70 8.39
C GLY A 112 -12.80 -6.75 7.30
N ILE A 113 -12.79 -8.03 7.66
CA ILE A 113 -12.62 -9.13 6.70
C ILE A 113 -14.01 -9.64 6.29
N PRO A 114 -14.47 -9.40 5.05
CA PRO A 114 -15.73 -9.96 4.54
C PRO A 114 -15.63 -11.47 4.37
N THR A 115 -16.77 -12.15 4.28
CA THR A 115 -16.82 -13.57 3.89
C THR A 115 -16.19 -13.78 2.51
N VAL A 116 -15.76 -15.00 2.22
CA VAL A 116 -15.17 -15.30 0.91
C VAL A 116 -16.18 -15.10 -0.22
N GLN A 117 -17.46 -15.43 0.04
CA GLN A 117 -18.57 -15.17 -0.87
C GLN A 117 -18.76 -13.68 -1.12
N ASP A 118 -18.81 -12.85 -0.08
CA ASP A 118 -18.94 -11.40 -0.21
C ASP A 118 -17.76 -10.80 -0.96
N ARG A 119 -16.53 -11.30 -0.74
CA ARG A 119 -15.34 -10.87 -1.52
C ARG A 119 -15.47 -11.20 -3.00
N LEU A 120 -16.07 -12.35 -3.35
CA LEU A 120 -16.33 -12.71 -4.75
C LEU A 120 -17.29 -11.71 -5.39
N ILE A 121 -18.42 -11.42 -4.73
CA ILE A 121 -19.44 -10.49 -5.24
C ILE A 121 -18.86 -9.08 -5.35
N GLN A 122 -18.17 -8.59 -4.32
CA GLN A 122 -17.50 -7.28 -4.35
C GLN A 122 -16.45 -7.19 -5.45
N GLN A 123 -15.70 -8.27 -5.71
CA GLN A 123 -14.72 -8.32 -6.78
C GLN A 123 -15.39 -8.32 -8.16
N ALA A 124 -16.53 -9.00 -8.31
CA ALA A 124 -17.29 -8.99 -9.55
C ALA A 124 -17.89 -7.62 -9.84
N LEU A 125 -18.45 -6.95 -8.82
CA LEU A 125 -18.90 -5.55 -8.89
C LEU A 125 -17.78 -4.61 -9.26
N HIS A 126 -16.63 -4.72 -8.60
CA HIS A 126 -15.47 -3.89 -8.89
C HIS A 126 -15.03 -3.97 -10.35
N GLN A 127 -15.04 -5.16 -10.94
CA GLN A 127 -14.62 -5.40 -12.33
C GLN A 127 -15.54 -4.77 -13.36
N VAL A 128 -16.83 -4.67 -13.07
CA VAL A 128 -17.84 -4.05 -13.95
C VAL A 128 -17.88 -2.54 -13.74
N LEU A 129 -17.84 -2.07 -12.49
CA LEU A 129 -17.95 -0.65 -12.18
C LEU A 129 -16.65 0.14 -12.46
N SER A 130 -15.49 -0.50 -12.32
CA SER A 130 -14.22 0.19 -12.46
C SER A 130 -14.02 0.82 -13.85
N PRO A 131 -14.28 0.14 -14.99
CA PRO A 131 -14.15 0.74 -16.31
C PRO A 131 -15.09 1.95 -16.54
N THR A 132 -16.28 1.93 -15.96
CA THR A 132 -17.26 3.01 -16.08
C THR A 132 -16.86 4.23 -15.22
N LEU A 133 -16.33 4.00 -14.02
CA LEU A 133 -15.97 5.06 -13.08
C LEU A 133 -14.56 5.65 -13.35
N GLU A 134 -13.64 4.86 -13.89
CA GLU A 134 -12.24 5.24 -14.11
C GLU A 134 -12.08 6.55 -14.94
N PRO A 135 -12.82 6.79 -16.03
CA PRO A 135 -12.72 8.02 -16.80
C PRO A 135 -13.16 9.29 -16.05
N THR A 136 -13.92 9.12 -14.95
CA THR A 136 -14.39 10.25 -14.14
C THR A 136 -13.38 10.74 -13.10
N PHE A 137 -12.30 9.98 -12.90
CA PHE A 137 -11.30 10.29 -11.89
C PHE A 137 -10.23 11.24 -12.42
N SER A 138 -9.78 12.15 -11.57
CA SER A 138 -8.73 13.12 -11.87
C SER A 138 -7.42 12.46 -12.34
N ASP A 139 -6.73 13.08 -13.28
CA ASP A 139 -5.38 12.66 -13.68
C ASP A 139 -4.33 12.82 -12.60
N HIS A 140 -4.61 13.62 -11.58
CA HIS A 140 -3.76 13.84 -10.41
C HIS A 140 -4.00 12.84 -9.28
N SER A 141 -4.93 11.90 -9.46
CA SER A 141 -5.21 10.78 -8.55
C SER A 141 -4.53 9.50 -9.03
N TYR A 142 -3.70 8.88 -8.19
CA TYR A 142 -2.84 7.76 -8.56
C TYR A 142 -3.10 6.47 -7.77
N GLY A 143 -3.80 6.56 -6.64
CA GLY A 143 -4.01 5.42 -5.74
C GLY A 143 -5.17 4.52 -6.17
N PHE A 144 -5.00 3.20 -6.09
CA PHE A 144 -6.04 2.19 -6.36
C PHE A 144 -6.65 2.22 -7.76
N ARG A 145 -5.93 2.72 -8.75
CA ARG A 145 -6.39 2.86 -10.14
C ARG A 145 -5.60 1.96 -11.09
N PRO A 146 -6.25 1.37 -12.10
CA PRO A 146 -5.56 0.63 -13.17
C PRO A 146 -4.58 1.53 -13.92
N GLY A 147 -3.39 1.02 -14.24
CA GLY A 147 -2.37 1.77 -14.99
C GLY A 147 -1.70 2.93 -14.24
N ARG A 148 -2.15 3.26 -13.02
CA ARG A 148 -1.56 4.29 -12.16
C ARG A 148 -0.68 3.67 -11.08
N SER A 149 0.31 4.43 -10.60
CA SER A 149 1.29 3.94 -9.61
C SER A 149 1.82 5.04 -8.69
N ALA A 150 2.32 4.62 -7.53
CA ALA A 150 3.02 5.50 -6.61
C ALA A 150 4.23 6.21 -7.25
N HIS A 151 4.89 5.56 -8.22
CA HIS A 151 6.01 6.17 -8.93
C HIS A 151 5.58 7.36 -9.81
N GLN A 152 4.40 7.29 -10.43
CA GLN A 152 3.85 8.42 -11.21
C GLN A 152 3.52 9.59 -10.28
N ALA A 153 2.89 9.34 -9.12
CA ALA A 153 2.61 10.36 -8.11
C ALA A 153 3.89 11.05 -7.62
N VAL A 154 4.95 10.27 -7.33
CA VAL A 154 6.24 10.80 -6.90
C VAL A 154 6.94 11.63 -7.99
N LYS A 155 6.82 11.24 -9.27
CA LYS A 155 7.32 12.03 -10.38
C LYS A 155 6.55 13.35 -10.57
N ALA A 156 5.22 13.30 -10.45
CA ALA A 156 4.39 14.51 -10.50
C ALA A 156 4.72 15.48 -9.34
N MET A 157 4.90 14.95 -8.12
CA MET A 157 5.43 15.72 -6.99
C MET A 157 6.76 16.41 -7.34
N GLN A 158 7.72 15.67 -7.89
CA GLN A 158 9.04 16.21 -8.27
C GLN A 158 8.90 17.33 -9.30
N GLN A 159 8.01 17.14 -10.28
CA GLN A 159 7.75 18.14 -11.32
C GLN A 159 7.15 19.42 -10.72
N HIS A 160 6.11 19.33 -9.90
CA HIS A 160 5.50 20.50 -9.27
C HIS A 160 6.50 21.33 -8.45
N ILE A 161 7.42 20.66 -7.74
CA ILE A 161 8.45 21.36 -6.96
C ILE A 161 9.50 22.00 -7.87
N ASN A 162 9.89 21.36 -9.00
CA ASN A 162 10.79 21.93 -10.01
C ASN A 162 10.16 23.16 -10.67
N ASP A 163 8.84 23.17 -10.88
CA ASP A 163 8.06 24.29 -11.46
C ASP A 163 7.92 25.49 -10.48
N GLY A 164 8.61 25.43 -9.34
CA GLY A 164 8.68 26.53 -8.39
C GLY A 164 7.68 26.49 -7.24
N HIS A 165 6.86 25.42 -7.12
CA HIS A 165 5.93 25.27 -6.00
C HIS A 165 6.68 24.67 -4.79
N ARG A 166 7.32 25.52 -4.02
CA ARG A 166 8.26 25.17 -2.93
C ARG A 166 7.65 25.07 -1.55
N TRP A 167 6.33 24.99 -1.47
CA TRP A 167 5.58 24.71 -0.27
C TRP A 167 4.58 23.59 -0.54
N VAL A 168 4.35 22.75 0.43
CA VAL A 168 3.40 21.65 0.35
C VAL A 168 2.38 21.77 1.47
N VAL A 169 1.12 21.67 1.10
CA VAL A 169 0.01 21.45 2.02
C VAL A 169 -0.18 19.93 2.05
N ASP A 170 0.27 19.30 3.12
CA ASP A 170 0.20 17.85 3.33
C ASP A 170 -1.07 17.56 4.12
N LEU A 171 -2.07 16.98 3.47
CA LEU A 171 -3.37 16.66 4.02
C LEU A 171 -3.45 15.18 4.41
N ASP A 172 -3.67 14.89 5.70
CA ASP A 172 -3.94 13.56 6.25
C ASP A 172 -5.40 13.54 6.76
N LEU A 173 -6.23 12.70 6.19
CA LEU A 173 -7.63 12.57 6.61
C LEU A 173 -7.73 11.71 7.87
N ALA A 174 -8.49 12.18 8.86
CA ALA A 174 -8.66 11.47 10.13
C ALA A 174 -9.53 10.23 9.94
N GLN A 175 -8.93 9.05 10.07
CA GLN A 175 -9.67 7.76 10.01
C GLN A 175 -10.58 7.66 8.77
N PHE A 176 -10.11 8.09 7.61
CA PHE A 176 -10.90 8.25 6.40
C PHE A 176 -11.89 7.09 6.15
N PHE A 177 -11.39 5.84 6.12
CA PHE A 177 -12.25 4.67 5.86
C PHE A 177 -13.32 4.44 6.92
N ASP A 178 -13.13 4.91 8.14
CA ASP A 178 -14.09 4.73 9.24
C ASP A 178 -15.12 5.87 9.33
N ARG A 179 -14.91 6.98 8.56
CA ARG A 179 -15.72 8.20 8.60
C ARG A 179 -16.38 8.57 7.27
N VAL A 180 -16.34 7.69 6.27
CA VAL A 180 -17.05 7.92 5.00
C VAL A 180 -18.54 8.05 5.28
N ASN A 181 -19.12 9.20 4.95
CA ASN A 181 -20.56 9.39 5.04
C ASN A 181 -21.26 8.59 3.93
N HIS A 182 -22.17 7.68 4.33
CA HIS A 182 -22.85 6.78 3.40
C HIS A 182 -23.76 7.53 2.43
N ASP A 183 -24.48 8.55 2.90
CA ASP A 183 -25.46 9.26 2.07
C ASP A 183 -24.75 10.12 1.01
N VAL A 184 -23.67 10.83 1.39
CA VAL A 184 -22.83 11.57 0.43
C VAL A 184 -22.25 10.62 -0.62
N LEU A 185 -21.69 9.48 -0.20
CA LEU A 185 -21.14 8.51 -1.15
C LEU A 185 -22.21 7.93 -2.06
N MET A 186 -23.38 7.57 -1.52
CA MET A 186 -24.48 6.99 -2.30
C MET A 186 -25.10 8.00 -3.28
N SER A 187 -25.20 9.28 -2.94
CA SER A 187 -25.65 10.31 -3.88
C SER A 187 -24.68 10.44 -5.08
N LEU A 188 -23.38 10.44 -4.82
CA LEU A 188 -22.35 10.47 -5.88
C LEU A 188 -22.39 9.23 -6.79
N LEU A 189 -22.67 8.06 -6.22
CA LEU A 189 -22.83 6.83 -6.99
C LEU A 189 -24.10 6.84 -7.84
N ALA A 190 -25.22 7.33 -7.29
CA ALA A 190 -26.50 7.41 -7.99
C ALA A 190 -26.46 8.32 -9.23
N CYS A 191 -25.62 9.35 -9.22
CA CYS A 191 -25.36 10.18 -10.42
C CYS A 191 -24.65 9.43 -11.55
N ARG A 192 -24.03 8.26 -11.27
CA ARG A 192 -23.17 7.54 -12.22
C ARG A 192 -23.63 6.11 -12.51
N ILE A 193 -24.48 5.54 -11.66
CA ILE A 193 -24.96 4.15 -11.73
C ILE A 193 -26.49 4.19 -11.72
N ALA A 194 -27.12 3.78 -12.82
CA ALA A 194 -28.57 3.75 -12.93
C ALA A 194 -29.21 2.50 -12.32
N ASP A 195 -28.49 1.37 -12.21
CA ASP A 195 -29.02 0.12 -11.68
C ASP A 195 -29.22 0.20 -10.16
N ARG A 196 -30.50 0.32 -9.75
CA ARG A 196 -30.88 0.41 -8.34
C ARG A 196 -30.48 -0.81 -7.51
N ARG A 197 -30.42 -2.00 -8.12
CA ARG A 197 -30.01 -3.24 -7.43
C ARG A 197 -28.56 -3.15 -6.99
N ILE A 198 -27.69 -2.61 -7.85
CA ILE A 198 -26.27 -2.38 -7.53
C ILE A 198 -26.12 -1.33 -6.42
N LEU A 199 -26.85 -0.22 -6.50
CA LEU A 199 -26.82 0.82 -5.47
C LEU A 199 -27.29 0.26 -4.12
N THR A 200 -28.40 -0.48 -4.10
CA THR A 200 -28.90 -1.14 -2.89
C THR A 200 -27.88 -2.11 -2.30
N LEU A 201 -27.23 -2.91 -3.16
CA LEU A 201 -26.22 -3.86 -2.73
C LEU A 201 -24.98 -3.16 -2.15
N ILE A 202 -24.51 -2.08 -2.79
CA ILE A 202 -23.41 -1.26 -2.25
C ILE A 202 -23.78 -0.68 -0.89
N ARG A 203 -24.99 -0.12 -0.74
CA ARG A 203 -25.46 0.42 0.53
C ARG A 203 -25.49 -0.65 1.62
N ARG A 204 -25.97 -1.85 1.32
CA ARG A 204 -25.93 -2.98 2.25
C ARG A 204 -24.52 -3.38 2.65
N TYR A 205 -23.53 -3.35 1.71
CA TYR A 205 -22.11 -3.57 2.05
C TYR A 205 -21.53 -2.49 2.98
N LEU A 206 -21.92 -1.24 2.80
CA LEU A 206 -21.50 -0.14 3.69
C LEU A 206 -22.09 -0.30 5.09
N GLN A 207 -23.36 -0.73 5.18
CA GLN A 207 -24.09 -0.93 6.43
C GLN A 207 -23.81 -2.28 7.09
N ALA A 208 -23.18 -3.23 6.38
CA ALA A 208 -22.83 -4.52 6.93
C ALA A 208 -22.04 -4.33 8.24
N GLY A 209 -22.58 -4.85 9.34
CA GLY A 209 -22.02 -4.69 10.67
C GLY A 209 -20.63 -5.28 10.81
N MET A 210 -19.99 -4.98 11.91
CA MET A 210 -18.69 -5.53 12.28
C MET A 210 -18.86 -6.49 13.45
N LEU A 211 -18.42 -7.74 13.28
CA LEU A 211 -18.44 -8.76 14.33
C LEU A 211 -17.16 -8.69 15.16
N GLU A 212 -17.31 -8.46 16.46
CA GLU A 212 -16.25 -8.48 17.46
C GLU A 212 -16.75 -9.15 18.74
N GLY A 213 -16.01 -10.16 19.25
CA GLY A 213 -16.36 -10.83 20.49
C GLY A 213 -17.78 -11.48 20.51
N GLY A 214 -18.32 -11.86 19.35
CA GLY A 214 -19.67 -12.42 19.25
C GLY A 214 -20.80 -11.39 19.09
N LEU A 215 -20.52 -10.10 19.19
CA LEU A 215 -21.49 -9.01 19.04
C LEU A 215 -21.32 -8.34 17.66
N VAL A 216 -22.46 -8.10 16.99
CA VAL A 216 -22.50 -7.36 15.72
C VAL A 216 -22.82 -5.90 16.01
N SER A 217 -21.88 -5.01 15.73
CA SER A 217 -22.09 -3.56 15.80
C SER A 217 -22.55 -3.04 14.44
N PRO A 218 -23.72 -2.39 14.34
CA PRO A 218 -24.18 -1.79 13.09
C PRO A 218 -23.26 -0.62 12.69
N ARG A 219 -23.10 -0.41 11.38
CA ARG A 219 -22.34 0.73 10.84
C ARG A 219 -23.30 1.79 10.30
N ARG A 220 -23.13 3.01 10.80
CA ARG A 220 -23.81 4.21 10.29
C ARG A 220 -22.94 5.04 9.37
N GLU A 221 -21.64 4.89 9.47
CA GLU A 221 -20.61 5.59 8.65
C GLU A 221 -19.41 4.66 8.40
N GLY A 222 -18.60 5.02 7.42
CA GLY A 222 -17.39 4.30 7.07
C GLY A 222 -17.57 3.16 6.08
N THR A 223 -16.46 2.73 5.50
CA THR A 223 -16.39 1.56 4.61
C THR A 223 -15.41 0.54 5.19
N PRO A 224 -15.73 -0.77 5.14
CA PRO A 224 -14.86 -1.80 5.71
C PRO A 224 -13.49 -1.78 5.04
N GLN A 225 -12.40 -1.59 5.82
CA GLN A 225 -11.04 -1.73 5.30
C GLN A 225 -10.74 -3.22 5.09
N GLY A 226 -10.63 -3.66 3.83
CA GLY A 226 -10.27 -5.04 3.49
C GLY A 226 -11.13 -5.70 2.41
N GLY A 227 -12.26 -5.10 2.04
CA GLY A 227 -13.07 -5.52 0.90
C GLY A 227 -12.51 -5.03 -0.44
N PRO A 228 -12.72 -5.76 -1.56
CA PRO A 228 -12.27 -5.35 -2.89
C PRO A 228 -12.90 -4.05 -3.40
N LEU A 229 -14.11 -3.72 -2.94
CA LEU A 229 -14.88 -2.57 -3.43
C LEU A 229 -14.47 -1.25 -2.76
N SER A 230 -14.04 -1.28 -1.50
CA SER A 230 -13.73 -0.07 -0.72
C SER A 230 -12.74 0.90 -1.38
N PRO A 231 -11.66 0.46 -2.05
CA PRO A 231 -10.74 1.36 -2.75
C PRO A 231 -11.40 2.14 -3.90
N LEU A 232 -12.31 1.51 -4.64
CA LEU A 232 -13.05 2.16 -5.73
C LEU A 232 -14.01 3.21 -5.17
N LEU A 233 -14.76 2.87 -4.13
CA LEU A 233 -15.69 3.78 -3.45
C LEU A 233 -14.97 4.98 -2.84
N SER A 234 -13.78 4.78 -2.29
CA SER A 234 -12.90 5.84 -1.79
C SER A 234 -12.54 6.84 -2.88
N ASN A 235 -12.20 6.34 -4.08
CA ASN A 235 -11.88 7.22 -5.20
C ASN A 235 -13.11 7.98 -5.71
N VAL A 236 -14.30 7.37 -5.72
CA VAL A 236 -15.55 8.08 -6.08
C VAL A 236 -15.77 9.28 -5.16
N LEU A 237 -15.66 9.09 -3.84
CA LEU A 237 -15.85 10.17 -2.87
C LEU A 237 -14.78 11.27 -3.01
N LEU A 238 -13.51 10.88 -3.10
CA LEU A 238 -12.39 11.83 -3.14
C LEU A 238 -12.21 12.50 -4.50
N THR A 239 -12.91 12.06 -5.55
CA THR A 239 -12.94 12.76 -6.84
C THR A 239 -13.56 14.16 -6.70
N GLU A 240 -14.49 14.36 -5.77
CA GLU A 240 -15.05 15.69 -5.52
C GLU A 240 -14.00 16.66 -4.95
N LEU A 241 -13.11 16.17 -4.07
CA LEU A 241 -11.95 16.94 -3.63
C LEU A 241 -11.01 17.24 -4.81
N ASP A 242 -10.74 16.25 -5.66
CA ASP A 242 -9.87 16.43 -6.84
C ASP A 242 -10.43 17.51 -7.77
N ARG A 243 -11.73 17.45 -8.09
CA ARG A 243 -12.43 18.44 -8.93
C ARG A 243 -12.38 19.85 -8.34
N GLU A 244 -12.58 19.95 -7.03
CA GLU A 244 -12.49 21.25 -6.36
C GLU A 244 -11.08 21.83 -6.41
N LEU A 245 -10.05 21.01 -6.26
CA LEU A 245 -8.65 21.42 -6.41
C LEU A 245 -8.33 21.83 -7.86
N GLU A 246 -8.85 21.11 -8.85
CA GLU A 246 -8.71 21.43 -10.28
C GLU A 246 -9.44 22.73 -10.62
N ARG A 247 -10.67 22.90 -10.18
CA ARG A 247 -11.46 24.12 -10.36
C ARG A 247 -10.76 25.38 -9.84
N ARG A 248 -10.04 25.23 -8.71
CA ARG A 248 -9.22 26.32 -8.12
C ARG A 248 -7.85 26.47 -8.77
N GLY A 249 -7.49 25.63 -9.74
CA GLY A 249 -6.19 25.66 -10.44
C GLY A 249 -5.00 25.23 -9.56
N HIS A 250 -5.24 24.42 -8.51
CA HIS A 250 -4.18 23.94 -7.64
C HIS A 250 -3.38 22.80 -8.28
N ARG A 251 -2.07 22.79 -8.03
CA ARG A 251 -1.18 21.67 -8.37
C ARG A 251 -1.16 20.69 -7.22
N PHE A 252 -1.55 19.44 -7.45
CA PHE A 252 -1.63 18.44 -6.40
C PHE A 252 -1.31 17.03 -6.88
N CYS A 253 -1.07 16.14 -5.95
CA CYS A 253 -0.94 14.69 -6.16
C CYS A 253 -1.69 13.98 -5.04
N ARG A 254 -2.66 13.15 -5.41
CA ARG A 254 -3.39 12.32 -4.46
C ARG A 254 -3.08 10.84 -4.67
N TYR A 255 -2.82 10.12 -3.60
CA TYR A 255 -2.69 8.66 -3.59
C TYR A 255 -3.57 8.08 -2.49
N ALA A 256 -4.74 7.57 -2.85
CA ALA A 256 -5.79 7.19 -1.89
C ALA A 256 -6.21 8.40 -1.02
N ASP A 257 -6.08 8.29 0.28
CA ASP A 257 -6.34 9.33 1.29
C ASP A 257 -5.16 10.32 1.51
N ASP A 258 -3.96 9.99 1.04
CA ASP A 258 -2.79 10.90 1.07
C ASP A 258 -2.89 11.94 -0.05
N CYS A 259 -3.08 13.23 0.29
CA CYS A 259 -3.17 14.34 -0.67
C CYS A 259 -2.16 15.43 -0.36
N ASN A 260 -1.31 15.75 -1.34
CA ASN A 260 -0.32 16.82 -1.27
C ASN A 260 -0.63 17.90 -2.30
N ILE A 261 -0.85 19.15 -1.84
CA ILE A 261 -1.09 20.30 -2.71
C ILE A 261 0.17 21.17 -2.69
N TYR A 262 0.63 21.61 -3.87
CA TYR A 262 1.88 22.36 -4.03
C TYR A 262 1.60 23.81 -4.34
N VAL A 263 2.19 24.72 -3.53
CA VAL A 263 1.99 26.16 -3.62
C VAL A 263 3.32 26.91 -3.61
N ARG A 264 3.30 28.19 -4.00
CA ARG A 264 4.52 29.01 -4.12
C ARG A 264 4.95 29.66 -2.81
N SER A 265 4.04 29.95 -1.89
CA SER A 265 4.32 30.62 -0.61
C SER A 265 3.63 29.97 0.57
N GLN A 266 4.14 30.16 1.77
CA GLN A 266 3.51 29.67 3.00
C GLN A 266 2.11 30.24 3.20
N ARG A 267 1.97 31.55 3.05
CA ARG A 267 0.67 32.25 3.16
C ARG A 267 -0.39 31.69 2.22
N ALA A 268 0.01 31.31 0.98
CA ALA A 268 -0.89 30.61 0.07
C ALA A 268 -1.24 29.23 0.58
N GLY A 269 -0.27 28.50 1.15
CA GLY A 269 -0.49 27.18 1.76
C GLY A 269 -1.47 27.23 2.92
N ASP A 270 -1.29 28.19 3.83
CA ASP A 270 -2.16 28.33 5.00
C ASP A 270 -3.61 28.64 4.59
N ARG A 271 -3.81 29.50 3.55
CA ARG A 271 -5.15 29.78 3.00
C ARG A 271 -5.76 28.54 2.34
N VAL A 272 -4.96 27.77 1.58
CA VAL A 272 -5.43 26.53 0.94
C VAL A 272 -5.80 25.50 1.99
N MET A 273 -4.95 25.32 3.02
CA MET A 273 -5.25 24.44 4.15
C MET A 273 -6.61 24.77 4.78
N ALA A 274 -6.83 26.03 5.15
CA ALA A 274 -8.07 26.46 5.79
C ALA A 274 -9.29 26.26 4.88
N SER A 275 -9.21 26.67 3.62
CA SER A 275 -10.34 26.61 2.69
C SER A 275 -10.68 25.18 2.26
N ILE A 276 -9.68 24.28 2.12
CA ILE A 276 -9.91 22.87 1.79
C ILE A 276 -10.41 22.11 3.03
N THR A 277 -9.93 22.45 4.23
CA THR A 277 -10.49 21.90 5.48
C THR A 277 -11.99 22.18 5.55
N HIS A 278 -12.38 23.42 5.36
CA HIS A 278 -13.78 23.83 5.37
C HIS A 278 -14.60 23.08 4.30
N TYR A 279 -14.08 22.98 3.08
CA TYR A 279 -14.74 22.21 2.01
C TYR A 279 -14.95 20.74 2.37
N LEU A 280 -13.92 20.08 2.90
CA LEU A 280 -14.00 18.67 3.30
C LEU A 280 -15.02 18.43 4.41
N GLU A 281 -15.07 19.31 5.39
CA GLU A 281 -15.98 19.21 6.54
C GLU A 281 -17.45 19.49 6.13
N THR A 282 -17.67 20.50 5.30
CA THR A 282 -19.03 20.92 4.90
C THR A 282 -19.63 20.03 3.82
N HIS A 283 -18.87 19.70 2.76
CA HIS A 283 -19.39 19.00 1.58
C HIS A 283 -19.21 17.48 1.66
N LEU A 284 -18.05 17.02 2.11
CA LEU A 284 -17.74 15.58 2.14
C LEU A 284 -17.90 14.97 3.54
N ARG A 285 -18.16 15.76 4.55
CA ARG A 285 -18.25 15.35 5.96
C ARG A 285 -17.02 14.57 6.43
N LEU A 286 -15.84 14.98 5.94
CA LEU A 286 -14.54 14.41 6.26
C LEU A 286 -13.75 15.36 7.15
N THR A 287 -13.10 14.81 8.18
CA THR A 287 -12.29 15.59 9.12
C THR A 287 -10.81 15.44 8.81
N ILE A 288 -10.05 16.52 8.88
CA ILE A 288 -8.60 16.51 8.73
C ILE A 288 -7.91 16.15 10.04
N ASN A 289 -6.85 15.37 9.97
CA ASN A 289 -5.98 15.10 11.11
C ASN A 289 -4.99 16.25 11.30
N THR A 290 -5.34 17.22 12.15
CA THR A 290 -4.54 18.42 12.41
C THR A 290 -3.15 18.12 12.96
N ALA A 291 -2.98 17.02 13.71
CA ALA A 291 -1.68 16.63 14.26
C ALA A 291 -0.68 16.15 13.20
N LYS A 292 -1.16 15.68 12.04
CA LYS A 292 -0.33 15.17 10.96
C LYS A 292 -0.30 16.08 9.75
N SER A 293 -1.40 16.77 9.47
CA SER A 293 -1.47 17.73 8.36
C SER A 293 -0.65 18.96 8.66
N ALA A 294 0.02 19.51 7.66
CA ALA A 294 0.83 20.71 7.85
C ALA A 294 1.13 21.40 6.51
N VAL A 295 1.38 22.71 6.60
CA VAL A 295 1.98 23.50 5.52
C VAL A 295 3.46 23.64 5.80
N ASP A 296 4.31 23.03 4.97
CA ASP A 296 5.76 23.01 5.20
C ASP A 296 6.53 22.96 3.88
N ARG A 297 7.85 22.98 3.98
CA ARG A 297 8.74 22.75 2.83
C ARG A 297 8.72 21.27 2.41
N PRO A 298 8.68 20.94 1.11
CA PRO A 298 8.63 19.55 0.64
C PRO A 298 9.78 18.67 1.14
N TRP A 299 10.95 19.23 1.43
CA TRP A 299 12.10 18.48 1.96
C TRP A 299 12.00 18.15 3.46
N ARG A 300 11.06 18.76 4.19
CA ARG A 300 10.74 18.40 5.59
C ARG A 300 9.63 17.36 5.69
N ARG A 301 8.86 17.20 4.62
CA ARG A 301 7.76 16.23 4.54
C ARG A 301 8.17 15.01 3.73
N SER A 302 7.36 13.98 3.76
CA SER A 302 7.56 12.78 2.96
C SER A 302 6.25 12.36 2.30
N PHE A 303 6.28 12.04 1.03
CA PHE A 303 5.15 11.53 0.28
C PHE A 303 5.45 10.12 -0.22
N LEU A 304 4.58 9.16 0.07
CA LEU A 304 4.72 7.75 -0.31
C LEU A 304 6.10 7.16 0.05
N GLY A 305 6.64 7.56 1.21
CA GLY A 305 7.94 7.07 1.67
C GLY A 305 9.17 7.69 1.01
N TYR A 306 8.98 8.59 0.04
CA TYR A 306 10.02 9.43 -0.53
C TYR A 306 10.08 10.77 0.18
N SER A 307 11.25 11.38 0.19
CA SER A 307 11.50 12.77 0.53
C SER A 307 12.28 13.42 -0.61
N VAL A 308 12.39 14.74 -0.60
CA VAL A 308 13.14 15.47 -1.61
C VAL A 308 14.32 16.21 -0.99
N SER A 309 15.33 16.52 -1.79
CA SER A 309 16.39 17.44 -1.44
C SER A 309 16.65 18.38 -2.61
N TRP A 310 17.04 19.59 -2.29
CA TRP A 310 17.42 20.60 -3.27
C TRP A 310 18.92 20.54 -3.52
N HIS A 311 19.34 20.36 -4.77
CA HIS A 311 20.75 20.35 -5.14
C HIS A 311 20.95 20.94 -6.55
N LYS A 312 21.84 21.93 -6.71
CA LYS A 312 22.14 22.59 -7.98
C LYS A 312 20.87 23.00 -8.76
N ARG A 313 19.92 23.64 -8.09
CA ARG A 313 18.63 24.11 -8.64
C ARG A 313 17.69 22.99 -9.14
N GLN A 314 17.95 21.72 -8.79
CA GLN A 314 17.12 20.59 -9.13
C GLN A 314 16.65 19.83 -7.89
N VAL A 315 15.44 19.31 -7.97
CA VAL A 315 14.87 18.44 -6.94
C VAL A 315 15.35 17.01 -7.14
N ARG A 316 16.02 16.47 -6.11
CA ARG A 316 16.44 15.06 -6.09
C ARG A 316 15.55 14.26 -5.17
N LEU A 317 15.12 13.10 -5.65
CA LEU A 317 14.34 12.15 -4.86
C LEU A 317 15.27 11.39 -3.90
N ARG A 318 14.83 11.26 -2.66
CA ARG A 318 15.52 10.53 -1.59
C ARG A 318 14.55 9.57 -0.91
N ILE A 319 15.09 8.55 -0.29
CA ILE A 319 14.32 7.69 0.60
C ILE A 319 14.08 8.46 1.91
N ALA A 320 12.82 8.54 2.35
CA ALA A 320 12.51 9.18 3.61
C ALA A 320 13.23 8.48 4.78
N PRO A 321 13.81 9.24 5.75
CA PRO A 321 14.56 8.65 6.86
C PRO A 321 13.74 7.64 7.67
N LYS A 322 12.43 7.89 7.82
CA LYS A 322 11.49 6.98 8.48
C LYS A 322 11.36 5.65 7.75
N SER A 323 11.25 5.68 6.42
CA SER A 323 11.16 4.49 5.57
C SER A 323 12.44 3.64 5.64
N LEU A 324 13.60 4.29 5.64
CA LEU A 324 14.88 3.60 5.80
C LEU A 324 15.02 2.93 7.17
N ARG A 325 14.62 3.63 8.25
CA ARG A 325 14.61 3.06 9.60
C ARG A 325 13.68 1.86 9.72
N ALA A 326 12.46 1.95 9.20
CA ALA A 326 11.49 0.85 9.17
C ALA A 326 12.03 -0.35 8.38
N TYR A 327 12.68 -0.10 7.25
CA TYR A 327 13.31 -1.15 6.45
C TYR A 327 14.45 -1.86 7.19
N LEU A 328 15.34 -1.12 7.83
CA LEU A 328 16.41 -1.68 8.67
C LEU A 328 15.84 -2.50 9.83
N ALA A 329 14.76 -2.04 10.46
CA ALA A 329 14.06 -2.78 11.50
C ALA A 329 13.51 -4.12 10.98
N LYS A 330 12.95 -4.15 9.76
CA LYS A 330 12.47 -5.37 9.09
C LYS A 330 13.61 -6.34 8.72
N LEU A 331 14.79 -5.81 8.32
CA LEU A 331 15.94 -6.64 7.95
C LEU A 331 16.67 -7.24 9.16
N ARG A 332 16.71 -6.54 10.31
CA ARG A 332 17.42 -6.99 11.51
C ARG A 332 17.03 -8.41 11.96
N PRO A 333 15.75 -8.79 12.08
CA PRO A 333 15.36 -10.14 12.44
C PRO A 333 15.80 -11.20 11.42
N LEU A 334 15.78 -10.87 10.12
CA LEU A 334 16.21 -11.79 9.05
C LEU A 334 17.71 -12.04 9.07
N LEU A 335 18.49 -11.03 9.51
CA LEU A 335 19.95 -11.04 9.57
C LEU A 335 20.46 -11.26 11.01
N ARG A 336 19.59 -11.68 11.94
CA ARG A 336 19.94 -11.98 13.33
C ARG A 336 20.68 -13.30 13.41
N ARG A 337 21.62 -13.35 14.37
CA ARG A 337 22.44 -14.52 14.74
C ARG A 337 21.56 -15.73 15.07
N SER A 338 22.06 -16.92 14.75
CA SER A 338 21.67 -18.22 15.34
C SER A 338 20.19 -18.66 15.22
N ARG A 339 19.65 -18.62 14.00
CA ARG A 339 18.40 -19.35 13.73
C ARG A 339 18.61 -20.81 13.28
N GLY A 340 19.82 -21.38 13.42
CA GLY A 340 20.13 -22.72 12.91
C GLY A 340 20.02 -22.87 11.39
N GLN A 341 19.87 -21.74 10.65
CA GLN A 341 19.63 -21.76 9.22
C GLN A 341 20.93 -21.55 8.44
N SER A 342 21.06 -22.21 7.29
CA SER A 342 22.18 -21.98 6.37
C SER A 342 22.13 -20.55 5.79
N LEU A 343 23.31 -20.04 5.37
CA LEU A 343 23.38 -18.75 4.69
C LEU A 343 22.50 -18.72 3.43
N THR A 344 22.43 -19.82 2.68
CA THR A 344 21.59 -19.95 1.48
C THR A 344 20.11 -19.76 1.81
N THR A 345 19.62 -20.35 2.91
CA THR A 345 18.25 -20.18 3.37
C THR A 345 17.98 -18.72 3.81
N THR A 346 18.96 -18.10 4.49
CA THR A 346 18.87 -16.68 4.87
C THR A 346 18.79 -15.78 3.65
N ILE A 347 19.64 -16.00 2.64
CA ILE A 347 19.61 -15.23 1.37
C ILE A 347 18.29 -15.45 0.62
N ARG A 348 17.77 -16.68 0.57
CA ARG A 348 16.47 -16.98 -0.07
C ARG A 348 15.34 -16.18 0.55
N LYS A 349 15.27 -16.08 1.87
CA LYS A 349 14.28 -15.27 2.60
C LYS A 349 14.49 -13.77 2.44
N LEU A 350 15.75 -13.35 2.31
CA LEU A 350 16.13 -11.93 2.21
C LEU A 350 15.86 -11.37 0.81
N ASN A 351 16.12 -12.13 -0.25
CA ASN A 351 16.02 -11.65 -1.64
C ASN A 351 14.67 -11.05 -2.02
N PRO A 352 13.51 -11.63 -1.70
CA PRO A 352 12.21 -11.02 -2.03
C PRO A 352 12.04 -9.64 -1.36
N VAL A 353 12.49 -9.52 -0.11
CA VAL A 353 12.40 -8.26 0.66
C VAL A 353 13.31 -7.20 0.04
N LEU A 354 14.54 -7.57 -0.35
CA LEU A 354 15.49 -6.66 -0.99
C LEU A 354 14.99 -6.19 -2.37
N ARG A 355 14.51 -7.14 -3.20
CA ARG A 355 14.01 -6.84 -4.55
C ARG A 355 12.77 -5.93 -4.49
N GLY A 356 11.80 -6.27 -3.65
CA GLY A 356 10.59 -5.45 -3.50
C GLY A 356 10.91 -4.02 -3.08
N TRP A 357 11.82 -3.86 -2.10
CA TRP A 357 12.24 -2.55 -1.63
C TRP A 357 13.04 -1.77 -2.69
N ALA A 358 13.98 -2.42 -3.38
CA ALA A 358 14.77 -1.80 -4.44
C ALA A 358 13.89 -1.35 -5.62
N ASN A 359 12.93 -2.18 -6.03
CA ASN A 359 11.98 -1.84 -7.08
C ASN A 359 11.09 -0.65 -6.70
N TYR A 360 10.64 -0.59 -5.44
CA TYR A 360 9.84 0.53 -4.95
C TYR A 360 10.64 1.84 -4.92
N TYR A 361 11.88 1.82 -4.42
CA TYR A 361 12.73 3.03 -4.29
C TYR A 361 13.65 3.27 -5.49
N ARG A 362 13.34 2.71 -6.66
CA ARG A 362 14.17 2.84 -7.88
C ARG A 362 14.31 4.27 -8.41
N LEU A 363 13.38 5.18 -8.05
CA LEU A 363 13.43 6.58 -8.45
C LEU A 363 14.41 7.41 -7.61
N THR A 364 15.05 6.81 -6.61
CA THR A 364 16.00 7.54 -5.74
C THR A 364 17.27 7.95 -6.46
N ASP A 365 17.60 9.24 -6.42
CA ASP A 365 18.81 9.80 -7.00
C ASP A 365 20.05 9.65 -6.10
N THR A 366 19.88 9.34 -4.81
CA THR A 366 20.96 9.31 -3.82
C THR A 366 21.61 7.93 -3.72
N LYS A 367 22.71 7.74 -4.43
CA LYS A 367 23.50 6.49 -4.42
C LYS A 367 24.09 6.15 -3.04
N ARG A 368 24.59 7.15 -2.30
CA ARG A 368 25.27 6.95 -1.01
C ARG A 368 24.47 6.17 0.03
N SER A 369 23.19 6.48 0.18
CA SER A 369 22.32 5.79 1.16
C SER A 369 22.11 4.32 0.79
N VAL A 370 21.98 4.03 -0.50
CA VAL A 370 21.81 2.67 -1.02
C VAL A 370 23.11 1.88 -0.89
N GLU A 371 24.26 2.49 -1.18
CA GLU A 371 25.59 1.88 -1.04
C GLU A 371 25.93 1.58 0.43
N ALA A 372 25.60 2.49 1.35
CA ALA A 372 25.77 2.28 2.79
C ALA A 372 24.94 1.11 3.30
N LEU A 373 23.66 1.04 2.86
CA LEU A 373 22.75 -0.07 3.19
C LEU A 373 23.29 -1.40 2.66
N ASP A 374 23.75 -1.42 1.42
CA ASP A 374 24.34 -2.57 0.76
C ASP A 374 25.62 -3.05 1.48
N GLY A 375 26.49 -2.12 1.88
CA GLY A 375 27.64 -2.40 2.72
C GLY A 375 27.28 -3.03 4.06
N TRP A 376 26.24 -2.50 4.73
CA TRP A 376 25.76 -3.02 6.00
C TRP A 376 25.19 -4.44 5.86
N ILE A 377 24.38 -4.72 4.82
CA ILE A 377 23.82 -6.05 4.55
C ILE A 377 24.96 -7.06 4.31
N ARG A 378 25.94 -6.73 3.45
CA ARG A 378 27.10 -7.60 3.19
C ARG A 378 27.88 -7.90 4.46
N ARG A 379 28.13 -6.90 5.29
CA ARG A 379 28.80 -7.09 6.57
C ARG A 379 28.04 -8.03 7.49
N ARG A 380 26.69 -7.93 7.54
CA ARG A 380 25.83 -8.85 8.31
C ARG A 380 25.88 -10.28 7.76
N LEU A 381 25.88 -10.48 6.45
CA LEU A 381 26.00 -11.81 5.85
C LEU A 381 27.36 -12.45 6.13
N ARG A 382 28.46 -11.66 6.06
CA ARG A 382 29.80 -12.13 6.46
C ARG A 382 29.86 -12.46 7.94
N LEU A 383 29.20 -11.69 8.80
CA LEU A 383 29.09 -11.98 10.23
C LEU A 383 28.43 -13.34 10.47
N ILE A 384 27.34 -13.64 9.77
CA ILE A 384 26.64 -14.93 9.88
C ILE A 384 27.60 -16.08 9.52
N LEU A 385 28.32 -15.97 8.40
CA LEU A 385 29.30 -16.96 7.98
C LEU A 385 30.41 -17.15 9.00
N TRP A 386 31.01 -16.06 9.47
CA TRP A 386 32.07 -16.13 10.48
C TRP A 386 31.63 -16.83 11.75
N GLN A 387 30.40 -16.62 12.15
CA GLN A 387 29.82 -17.27 13.33
C GLN A 387 29.46 -18.74 13.10
N GLN A 388 29.10 -19.13 11.88
CA GLN A 388 28.89 -20.53 11.51
C GLN A 388 30.20 -21.31 11.48
N TRP A 389 31.34 -20.68 11.19
CA TRP A 389 32.66 -21.26 11.25
C TRP A 389 33.20 -21.23 12.70
N LYS A 390 32.66 -22.06 13.57
CA LYS A 390 32.89 -22.02 15.02
C LYS A 390 34.37 -22.22 15.40
N ARG A 391 35.07 -23.19 14.74
CA ARG A 391 36.43 -23.59 15.07
C ARG A 391 37.46 -22.87 14.20
N THR A 392 38.61 -22.55 14.76
CA THR A 392 39.74 -21.86 14.06
C THR A 392 40.14 -22.61 12.76
N ARG A 393 40.30 -23.94 12.84
CA ARG A 393 40.60 -24.78 11.64
C ARG A 393 39.52 -24.65 10.55
N THR A 394 38.25 -24.59 10.95
CA THR A 394 37.13 -24.42 10.02
C THR A 394 37.15 -23.03 9.36
N ARG A 395 37.52 -21.99 10.12
CA ARG A 395 37.71 -20.63 9.58
C ARG A 395 38.82 -20.58 8.58
N ALA A 396 40.05 -21.08 8.93
CA ALA A 396 41.19 -21.11 8.03
C ALA A 396 40.88 -21.88 6.75
N ARG A 397 40.33 -23.10 6.85
CA ARG A 397 39.93 -23.92 5.70
C ARG A 397 38.96 -23.21 4.76
N ASN A 398 37.95 -22.56 5.32
CA ASN A 398 36.94 -21.85 4.53
C ASN A 398 37.52 -20.57 3.89
N LEU A 399 38.42 -19.87 4.57
CA LEU A 399 39.09 -18.70 4.00
C LEU A 399 39.98 -19.12 2.83
N MET A 400 40.75 -20.22 2.96
CA MET A 400 41.54 -20.81 1.85
C MET A 400 40.65 -21.21 0.67
N ARG A 401 39.52 -21.91 0.92
CA ARG A 401 38.56 -22.26 -0.12
C ARG A 401 37.98 -21.05 -0.86
N LEU A 402 37.93 -19.89 -0.19
CA LEU A 402 37.49 -18.63 -0.76
C LEU A 402 38.60 -17.84 -1.43
N GLY A 403 39.83 -18.40 -1.49
CA GLY A 403 40.94 -17.86 -2.26
C GLY A 403 41.95 -17.03 -1.47
N LEU A 404 41.96 -17.11 -0.13
CA LEU A 404 43.05 -16.57 0.66
C LEU A 404 44.26 -17.55 0.66
N THR A 405 45.48 -16.99 0.70
CA THR A 405 46.68 -17.77 0.94
C THR A 405 46.69 -18.40 2.33
N GLU A 406 47.30 -19.53 2.50
CA GLU A 406 47.32 -20.28 3.75
C GLU A 406 47.83 -19.46 4.94
N PRO A 407 48.98 -18.78 4.89
CA PRO A 407 49.48 -17.96 6.00
C PRO A 407 48.44 -16.89 6.41
N ARG A 408 47.86 -16.20 5.44
CA ARG A 408 46.84 -15.16 5.70
C ARG A 408 45.56 -15.72 6.25
N ALA A 409 45.16 -16.91 5.82
CA ALA A 409 43.94 -17.58 6.34
C ALA A 409 44.10 -17.97 7.81
N TRP A 410 45.25 -18.55 8.19
CA TRP A 410 45.56 -18.90 9.57
C TRP A 410 45.68 -17.65 10.44
N GLN A 411 46.46 -16.64 10.05
CA GLN A 411 46.57 -15.37 10.78
C GLN A 411 45.17 -14.74 11.02
N SER A 412 44.30 -14.77 10.01
CA SER A 412 42.94 -14.23 10.12
C SER A 412 42.05 -15.07 11.04
N ALA A 413 42.22 -16.39 11.04
CA ALA A 413 41.39 -17.30 11.85
C ALA A 413 41.76 -17.28 13.34
N THR A 414 43.02 -16.93 13.70
CA THR A 414 43.58 -16.92 15.07
C THR A 414 43.62 -15.54 15.70
N ASN A 415 43.19 -14.49 15.04
CA ASN A 415 43.41 -13.08 15.42
C ASN A 415 42.77 -12.63 16.74
N GLY A 416 42.04 -13.49 17.45
CA GLY A 416 41.40 -13.19 18.74
C GLY A 416 40.26 -12.15 18.68
N ARG A 417 40.04 -11.48 17.52
CA ARG A 417 39.05 -10.41 17.36
C ARG A 417 37.64 -10.96 17.29
N GLY A 418 36.67 -10.20 17.79
CA GLY A 418 35.27 -10.57 17.76
C GLY A 418 34.66 -10.71 16.35
N PRO A 419 33.55 -11.45 16.22
CA PRO A 419 32.93 -11.74 14.91
C PRO A 419 32.51 -10.50 14.11
N TRP A 420 32.11 -9.43 14.79
CA TRP A 420 31.75 -8.17 14.13
C TRP A 420 32.94 -7.47 13.50
N TRP A 421 34.07 -7.44 14.20
CA TRP A 421 35.32 -6.90 13.65
C TRP A 421 35.75 -7.70 12.41
N ASN A 422 35.82 -9.01 12.53
CA ASN A 422 36.22 -9.90 11.44
C ASN A 422 35.32 -9.77 10.21
N SER A 423 34.00 -9.58 10.39
CA SER A 423 33.06 -9.42 9.27
C SER A 423 33.31 -8.18 8.39
N GLY A 424 33.99 -7.19 8.93
CA GLY A 424 34.39 -5.96 8.22
C GLY A 424 35.84 -5.93 7.78
N ALA A 425 36.67 -6.86 8.24
CA ALA A 425 38.09 -6.90 8.03
C ALA A 425 38.50 -7.22 6.56
N SER A 426 39.75 -6.91 6.22
CA SER A 426 40.28 -7.07 4.85
C SER A 426 40.20 -8.51 4.34
N HIS A 427 40.47 -9.49 5.19
CA HIS A 427 40.42 -10.91 4.82
C HIS A 427 39.01 -11.35 4.42
N MET A 428 37.94 -10.95 5.16
CA MET A 428 36.57 -11.25 4.80
C MET A 428 36.10 -10.45 3.57
N ASN A 429 36.65 -9.27 3.35
CA ASN A 429 36.41 -8.49 2.14
C ASN A 429 37.08 -9.13 0.91
N ALA A 430 38.27 -9.69 1.06
CA ALA A 430 38.97 -10.42 0.00
C ALA A 430 38.31 -11.78 -0.29
N ALA A 431 37.99 -12.57 0.75
CA ALA A 431 37.34 -13.85 0.60
C ALA A 431 35.92 -13.74 -0.04
N LEU A 432 35.21 -12.69 0.30
CA LEU A 432 33.84 -12.44 -0.17
C LEU A 432 33.72 -11.02 -0.74
N PRO A 433 34.28 -10.78 -1.94
CA PRO A 433 34.30 -9.46 -2.56
C PRO A 433 32.90 -8.98 -2.96
N LYS A 434 32.77 -7.68 -3.23
CA LYS A 434 31.49 -7.04 -3.64
C LYS A 434 30.81 -7.76 -4.81
N LYS A 435 31.57 -8.34 -5.76
CA LYS A 435 31.06 -9.11 -6.90
C LYS A 435 30.52 -10.49 -6.51
N GLY A 436 30.92 -11.05 -5.35
CA GLY A 436 30.52 -12.39 -4.88
C GLY A 436 29.27 -12.42 -4.00
N ILE A 437 28.98 -11.33 -3.32
CA ILE A 437 27.74 -11.13 -2.54
C ILE A 437 27.10 -9.87 -3.13
N ARG A 438 26.33 -10.00 -4.18
CA ARG A 438 25.50 -8.90 -4.68
C ARG A 438 24.09 -9.04 -4.07
N PRO A 439 23.72 -8.25 -3.07
CA PRO A 439 22.32 -7.98 -2.83
C PRO A 439 21.81 -7.14 -4.02
N PRO A 440 20.56 -7.33 -4.45
CA PRO A 440 19.99 -6.67 -5.63
C PRO A 440 19.80 -5.15 -5.48
N VAL A 441 20.32 -4.53 -4.40
CA VAL A 441 20.08 -3.11 -4.08
C VAL A 441 21.01 -2.16 -4.82
N SER A 442 22.21 -2.60 -5.25
CA SER A 442 23.23 -1.72 -5.87
C SER A 442 23.47 -1.93 -7.37
N GLY A 443 22.74 -2.83 -8.02
CA GLY A 443 22.77 -2.94 -9.47
C GLY A 443 22.18 -1.68 -10.09
N LYS A 444 22.85 -1.06 -11.08
CA LYS A 444 22.19 -0.09 -11.96
C LYS A 444 20.84 -0.65 -12.33
N LEU A 445 19.77 0.05 -11.99
CA LEU A 445 18.38 -0.35 -12.25
C LEU A 445 18.03 -0.37 -13.75
N ALA A 446 19.00 -0.18 -14.63
CA ALA A 446 18.94 -0.39 -16.06
C ALA A 446 19.68 -1.71 -16.39
N GLY A 447 18.93 -2.75 -16.76
CA GLY A 447 19.47 -4.02 -17.27
C GLY A 447 19.49 -5.15 -16.26
N TYR A 448 18.37 -5.49 -15.62
CA TYR A 448 18.17 -6.78 -14.99
C TYR A 448 17.47 -7.71 -15.97
N ASP A 449 18.26 -8.41 -16.77
CA ASP A 449 17.79 -9.56 -17.52
C ASP A 449 17.61 -10.74 -16.55
N GLY A 450 16.42 -11.21 -16.51
CA GLY A 450 15.78 -12.37 -15.98
C GLY A 450 16.50 -13.51 -15.20
N PRO A 451 15.90 -14.69 -15.09
CA PRO A 451 16.25 -15.78 -14.14
C PRO A 451 17.66 -16.40 -14.27
N ALA A 452 18.45 -16.04 -15.28
CA ALA A 452 19.81 -16.56 -15.49
C ALA A 452 20.84 -16.13 -14.40
N SER A 453 20.64 -14.98 -13.70
CA SER A 453 21.56 -14.49 -12.69
C SER A 453 21.43 -15.19 -11.33
N GLU A 454 20.29 -15.74 -11.02
CA GLU A 454 20.03 -16.49 -9.78
C GLU A 454 20.75 -17.84 -9.80
N SER A 455 20.79 -18.49 -10.95
CA SER A 455 21.52 -19.74 -11.21
C SER A 455 23.05 -19.54 -11.12
N ALA A 456 23.58 -18.40 -11.56
CA ALA A 456 25.02 -18.12 -11.51
C ALA A 456 25.51 -17.80 -10.09
N MET A 457 24.70 -17.10 -9.28
CA MET A 457 25.05 -16.77 -7.90
C MET A 457 24.95 -18.00 -6.98
N ASN A 458 23.91 -18.80 -7.13
CA ASN A 458 23.76 -20.06 -6.41
C ASN A 458 24.80 -21.10 -6.85
N ARG A 459 25.18 -21.17 -8.14
CA ARG A 459 26.26 -22.02 -8.66
C ARG A 459 27.63 -21.61 -8.10
N ARG A 460 27.97 -20.32 -8.08
CA ARG A 460 29.25 -19.85 -7.53
C ARG A 460 29.39 -20.08 -6.03
N ILE A 461 28.34 -19.86 -5.24
CA ILE A 461 28.33 -20.18 -3.81
C ILE A 461 28.37 -21.70 -3.62
N ARG A 462 27.61 -22.48 -4.38
CA ARG A 462 27.59 -23.94 -4.33
C ARG A 462 28.92 -24.54 -4.80
N ASN A 463 29.46 -24.11 -5.96
CA ASN A 463 30.73 -24.61 -6.48
C ASN A 463 31.93 -24.22 -5.64
N ARG A 464 31.96 -23.04 -5.00
CA ARG A 464 33.00 -22.67 -4.08
C ARG A 464 32.86 -23.22 -2.66
N MET A 465 31.65 -23.60 -2.22
CA MET A 465 31.43 -24.19 -0.89
C MET A 465 31.33 -25.71 -0.89
N TYR A 466 30.98 -26.35 -2.01
CA TYR A 466 30.74 -27.80 -2.10
C TYR A 466 31.54 -28.52 -3.23
N GLY A 467 32.31 -27.80 -4.03
CA GLY A 467 33.13 -28.36 -5.08
C GLY A 467 34.40 -29.00 -4.54
N GLY A 468 34.38 -30.28 -4.21
CA GLY A 468 35.58 -30.99 -3.83
C GLY A 468 35.36 -32.33 -3.11
N VAL A 469 34.44 -33.19 -3.59
CA VAL A 469 34.56 -34.65 -3.38
C VAL A 469 34.17 -35.30 -4.70
N ARG A 470 35.14 -35.39 -5.63
CA ARG A 470 35.19 -36.50 -6.54
C ARG A 470 36.33 -37.39 -6.09
N GLY A 471 35.97 -38.55 -5.56
CA GLY A 471 36.89 -39.61 -5.25
C GLY A 471 37.72 -39.99 -6.47
N ARG A 472 39.04 -40.08 -6.30
CA ARG A 472 39.88 -40.91 -7.11
C ARG A 472 39.66 -42.33 -6.64
N GLY A 473 38.86 -43.08 -7.38
CA GLY A 473 38.98 -44.52 -7.44
C GLY A 473 40.15 -44.84 -8.38
N ARG A 474 41.00 -45.59 -7.80
CA ARG A 474 42.28 -46.21 -8.15
C ARG A 474 43.51 -45.40 -7.86
#